data_4acdc723879d00112dadd37291472687
#
_entry.id   4acdc723879d00112dadd37291472687
#
_cell.length_a   1.000
_cell.length_b   1.000
_cell.length_c   1.000
_cell.angle_alpha   90.00
_cell.angle_beta   90.00
_cell.angle_gamma   90.00
#
_symmetry.space_group_name_H-M   'P 1'
#
loop_
_entity.id
_entity.type
_entity.pdbx_description
1 polymer ?
#
loop_
_entity_poly.entity_id
_entity_poly.type
_entity_poly.pdbx_seq_one_letter_code
_entity_poly.pdbx_strand_id
1 'polypeptide(L)'
;MNTLAEENYLKSIYHLASGNDAVTTTQLAALLKTKASSVTDMLKRLADKALINYTPYQGVSLTLAGEKIAINIIRKHRLWEYFLVEKLDFKWDQVHEMAEEMEHISSNELIDRLDKFMDYPKYDPHGDPIPDAGGIVKPYDFKPVSTFMPGEGGTICGVRNHSNSFLQYLEKQSLIIGKKIKVTGVIEFDRSMVLQIDGKKIQISREVANNLLIAV
;
A
#
# COMPACT_ATOMS: atom_id res chain seq x y z
N MET A 1 15.56 16.43 -13.05
CA MET A 1 14.89 15.14 -13.18
C MET A 1 15.49 14.21 -12.12
N ASN A 2 14.68 13.49 -11.40
CA ASN A 2 15.19 12.52 -10.43
C ASN A 2 15.50 11.20 -11.13
N THR A 3 16.40 10.42 -10.55
CA THR A 3 16.67 9.06 -11.01
C THR A 3 15.63 8.09 -10.42
N LEU A 4 15.43 6.93 -11.04
CA LEU A 4 14.56 5.86 -10.52
C LEU A 4 14.89 5.51 -9.05
N ALA A 5 16.20 5.42 -8.74
CA ALA A 5 16.64 5.14 -7.38
C ALA A 5 16.23 6.25 -6.39
N GLU A 6 16.35 7.52 -6.76
CA GLU A 6 15.92 8.65 -5.92
C GLU A 6 14.41 8.62 -5.67
N GLU A 7 13.62 8.33 -6.70
CA GLU A 7 12.17 8.19 -6.62
C GLU A 7 11.77 7.05 -5.68
N ASN A 8 12.39 5.88 -5.81
CA ASN A 8 12.15 4.74 -4.92
C ASN A 8 12.49 5.04 -3.45
N TYR A 9 13.56 5.81 -3.20
CA TYR A 9 13.88 6.23 -1.84
C TYR A 9 12.83 7.18 -1.26
N LEU A 10 12.34 8.17 -2.04
CA LEU A 10 11.30 9.08 -1.59
C LEU A 10 10.00 8.34 -1.29
N LYS A 11 9.58 7.40 -2.17
CA LYS A 11 8.43 6.51 -1.95
C LYS A 11 8.60 5.69 -0.66
N SER A 12 9.78 5.10 -0.45
CA SER A 12 10.08 4.29 0.73
C SER A 12 10.05 5.11 2.03
N ILE A 13 10.61 6.33 2.02
CA ILE A 13 10.54 7.23 3.18
C ILE A 13 9.10 7.59 3.49
N TYR A 14 8.27 7.89 2.49
CA TYR A 14 6.85 8.20 2.67
C TYR A 14 6.10 7.04 3.34
N HIS A 15 6.30 5.81 2.86
CA HIS A 15 5.65 4.62 3.43
C HIS A 15 6.10 4.33 4.88
N LEU A 16 7.38 4.53 5.19
CA LEU A 16 7.90 4.29 6.54
C LEU A 16 7.56 5.41 7.53
N ALA A 17 7.30 6.63 7.05
CA ALA A 17 6.97 7.79 7.89
C ALA A 17 5.52 7.77 8.46
N SER A 18 4.75 6.70 8.21
CA SER A 18 3.39 6.53 8.71
C SER A 18 3.39 6.47 10.24
N GLY A 19 3.31 7.62 10.92
CA GLY A 19 3.24 7.69 12.37
C GLY A 19 4.08 8.79 13.04
N ASN A 20 4.56 9.80 12.33
CA ASN A 20 5.36 10.93 12.86
C ASN A 20 6.78 10.60 13.35
N ASP A 21 7.25 9.38 13.26
CA ASP A 21 8.61 9.04 13.63
C ASP A 21 9.59 9.26 12.46
N ALA A 22 10.77 9.79 12.77
CA ALA A 22 11.83 9.93 11.77
C ALA A 22 12.28 8.54 11.28
N VAL A 23 12.30 8.37 9.97
CA VAL A 23 12.68 7.10 9.34
C VAL A 23 14.19 6.88 9.50
N THR A 24 14.60 5.69 9.96
CA THR A 24 16.00 5.36 10.17
C THR A 24 16.67 4.79 8.92
N THR A 25 17.99 4.97 8.81
CA THR A 25 18.82 4.36 7.76
C THR A 25 18.68 2.83 7.75
N THR A 26 18.52 2.21 8.92
CA THR A 26 18.38 0.76 9.06
C THR A 26 17.04 0.27 8.48
N GLN A 27 15.95 0.98 8.74
CA GLN A 27 14.63 0.65 8.16
C GLN A 27 14.66 0.75 6.62
N LEU A 28 15.29 1.81 6.09
CA LEU A 28 15.45 1.97 4.64
C LEU A 28 16.33 0.89 4.04
N ALA A 29 17.45 0.54 4.69
CA ALA A 29 18.33 -0.52 4.22
C ALA A 29 17.64 -1.88 4.17
N ALA A 30 16.82 -2.18 5.18
CA ALA A 30 16.02 -3.41 5.22
C ALA A 30 14.94 -3.44 4.14
N LEU A 31 14.16 -2.35 3.99
CA LEU A 31 13.08 -2.25 3.00
C LEU A 31 13.63 -2.34 1.56
N LEU A 32 14.69 -1.59 1.26
CA LEU A 32 15.30 -1.52 -0.07
C LEU A 32 16.31 -2.66 -0.35
N LYS A 33 16.49 -3.59 0.61
CA LYS A 33 17.43 -4.73 0.52
C LYS A 33 18.83 -4.30 0.09
N THR A 34 19.34 -3.20 0.66
CA THR A 34 20.63 -2.59 0.31
C THR A 34 21.50 -2.34 1.54
N LYS A 35 22.76 -1.94 1.33
CA LYS A 35 23.71 -1.66 2.42
C LYS A 35 23.43 -0.28 3.05
N ALA A 36 23.59 -0.17 4.37
CA ALA A 36 23.39 1.08 5.10
C ALA A 36 24.31 2.23 4.60
N SER A 37 25.52 1.92 4.11
CA SER A 37 26.41 2.92 3.48
C SER A 37 25.79 3.52 2.22
N SER A 38 25.24 2.67 1.34
CA SER A 38 24.56 3.14 0.11
C SER A 38 23.33 3.99 0.43
N VAL A 39 22.57 3.62 1.49
CA VAL A 39 21.47 4.45 1.97
C VAL A 39 21.97 5.81 2.42
N THR A 40 23.02 5.86 3.25
CA THR A 40 23.57 7.12 3.75
C THR A 40 24.03 8.04 2.61
N ASP A 41 24.67 7.50 1.58
CA ASP A 41 25.12 8.28 0.42
C ASP A 41 23.93 8.82 -0.39
N MET A 42 22.87 8.02 -0.56
CA MET A 42 21.65 8.48 -1.23
C MET A 42 20.92 9.55 -0.41
N LEU A 43 20.84 9.39 0.92
CA LEU A 43 20.22 10.40 1.78
C LEU A 43 20.95 11.76 1.71
N LYS A 44 22.29 11.77 1.66
CA LYS A 44 23.05 13.01 1.46
C LYS A 44 22.68 13.67 0.12
N ARG A 45 22.66 12.89 -0.96
CA ARG A 45 22.28 13.40 -2.30
C ARG A 45 20.85 13.95 -2.35
N LEU A 46 19.89 13.30 -1.68
CA LEU A 46 18.52 13.80 -1.59
C LEU A 46 18.41 15.06 -0.72
N ALA A 47 19.20 15.15 0.35
CA ALA A 47 19.29 16.34 1.18
C ALA A 47 19.90 17.52 0.42
N ASP A 48 20.98 17.31 -0.37
CA ASP A 48 21.58 18.33 -1.23
C ASP A 48 20.59 18.87 -2.27
N LYS A 49 19.61 18.05 -2.69
CA LYS A 49 18.49 18.44 -3.57
C LYS A 49 17.31 19.08 -2.80
N ALA A 50 17.42 19.26 -1.49
CA ALA A 50 16.36 19.76 -0.62
C ALA A 50 15.04 18.95 -0.70
N LEU A 51 15.11 17.64 -0.98
CA LEU A 51 13.96 16.74 -1.04
C LEU A 51 13.67 16.06 0.31
N ILE A 52 14.66 16.00 1.18
CA ILE A 52 14.55 15.44 2.54
C ILE A 52 15.24 16.33 3.56
N ASN A 53 14.81 16.24 4.82
CA ASN A 53 15.57 16.69 5.98
C ASN A 53 16.30 15.48 6.55
N TYR A 54 17.62 15.51 6.52
CA TYR A 54 18.44 14.41 7.00
C TYR A 54 19.46 14.90 8.03
N THR A 55 19.42 14.32 9.21
CA THR A 55 20.42 14.52 10.25
C THR A 55 21.00 13.17 10.65
N PRO A 56 22.34 12.97 10.56
CA PRO A 56 22.94 11.72 10.97
C PRO A 56 22.50 11.31 12.37
N TYR A 57 22.16 10.04 12.54
CA TYR A 57 21.67 9.41 13.78
C TYR A 57 20.28 9.87 14.27
N GLN A 58 19.69 10.92 13.72
CA GLN A 58 18.35 11.40 14.09
C GLN A 58 17.26 10.93 13.13
N GLY A 59 17.66 10.39 11.96
CA GLY A 59 16.75 9.90 10.95
C GLY A 59 16.51 10.88 9.80
N VAL A 60 15.49 10.58 9.01
CA VAL A 60 15.12 11.31 7.79
C VAL A 60 13.62 11.57 7.75
N SER A 61 13.23 12.74 7.25
CA SER A 61 11.86 13.09 6.88
C SER A 61 11.81 13.73 5.50
N LEU A 62 10.67 13.66 4.83
CA LEU A 62 10.46 14.34 3.55
C LEU A 62 10.30 15.85 3.76
N THR A 63 10.78 16.65 2.81
CA THR A 63 10.31 18.03 2.63
C THR A 63 8.99 18.03 1.85
N LEU A 64 8.31 19.18 1.79
CA LEU A 64 7.11 19.32 0.94
C LEU A 64 7.38 18.97 -0.53
N ALA A 65 8.60 19.28 -1.03
CA ALA A 65 8.99 18.94 -2.39
C ALA A 65 9.20 17.42 -2.56
N GLY A 66 9.85 16.77 -1.60
CA GLY A 66 10.05 15.32 -1.61
C GLY A 66 8.74 14.55 -1.45
N GLU A 67 7.84 15.04 -0.59
CA GLU A 67 6.52 14.44 -0.38
C GLU A 67 5.66 14.48 -1.66
N LYS A 68 5.62 15.60 -2.36
CA LYS A 68 4.93 15.73 -3.65
C LYS A 68 5.41 14.72 -4.68
N ILE A 69 6.73 14.49 -4.75
CA ILE A 69 7.30 13.49 -5.66
C ILE A 69 6.86 12.10 -5.23
N ALA A 70 6.99 11.75 -3.94
CA ALA A 70 6.59 10.44 -3.43
C ALA A 70 5.12 10.15 -3.70
N ILE A 71 4.22 11.10 -3.40
CA ILE A 71 2.77 10.96 -3.64
C ILE A 71 2.47 10.79 -5.13
N ASN A 72 3.16 11.52 -6.02
CA ASN A 72 2.96 11.37 -7.47
C ASN A 72 3.39 9.97 -7.96
N ILE A 73 4.46 9.40 -7.44
CA ILE A 73 4.90 8.04 -7.77
C ILE A 73 3.87 7.03 -7.26
N ILE A 74 3.39 7.18 -6.01
CA ILE A 74 2.35 6.33 -5.44
C ILE A 74 1.06 6.40 -6.28
N ARG A 75 0.66 7.60 -6.73
CA ARG A 75 -0.49 7.75 -7.64
C ARG A 75 -0.30 6.95 -8.92
N LYS A 76 0.86 7.07 -9.56
CA LYS A 76 1.18 6.33 -10.79
C LYS A 76 1.13 4.83 -10.56
N HIS A 77 1.80 4.36 -9.51
CA HIS A 77 1.81 2.94 -9.12
C HIS A 77 0.40 2.38 -9.02
N ARG A 78 -0.45 2.98 -8.21
CA ARG A 78 -1.83 2.53 -7.96
C ARG A 78 -2.73 2.61 -9.19
N LEU A 79 -2.56 3.62 -10.04
CA LEU A 79 -3.28 3.71 -11.31
C LEU A 79 -2.86 2.60 -12.28
N TRP A 80 -1.57 2.24 -12.33
CA TRP A 80 -1.10 1.12 -13.13
C TRP A 80 -1.60 -0.21 -12.61
N GLU A 81 -1.56 -0.47 -11.30
CA GLU A 81 -2.15 -1.69 -10.72
C GLU A 81 -3.63 -1.80 -11.07
N TYR A 82 -4.40 -0.71 -10.90
CA TYR A 82 -5.82 -0.69 -11.27
C TYR A 82 -6.03 -0.99 -12.76
N PHE A 83 -5.25 -0.37 -13.64
CA PHE A 83 -5.33 -0.60 -15.09
C PHE A 83 -5.03 -2.07 -15.45
N LEU A 84 -3.98 -2.62 -14.87
CA LEU A 84 -3.58 -4.01 -15.14
C LEU A 84 -4.66 -5.00 -14.72
N VAL A 85 -5.30 -4.79 -13.57
CA VAL A 85 -6.36 -5.69 -13.09
C VAL A 85 -7.66 -5.46 -13.86
N GLU A 86 -8.15 -4.21 -13.92
CA GLU A 86 -9.50 -3.90 -14.41
C GLU A 86 -9.63 -3.84 -15.93
N LYS A 87 -8.53 -3.66 -16.66
CA LYS A 87 -8.55 -3.50 -18.13
C LYS A 87 -7.78 -4.59 -18.87
N LEU A 88 -6.84 -5.26 -18.20
CA LEU A 88 -6.01 -6.30 -18.81
C LEU A 88 -6.21 -7.69 -18.15
N ASP A 89 -7.14 -7.80 -17.19
CA ASP A 89 -7.52 -9.05 -16.52
C ASP A 89 -6.35 -9.77 -15.80
N PHE A 90 -5.32 -9.01 -15.39
CA PHE A 90 -4.29 -9.55 -14.51
C PHE A 90 -4.86 -9.81 -13.13
N LYS A 91 -4.30 -10.79 -12.42
CA LYS A 91 -4.65 -11.01 -11.03
C LYS A 91 -3.99 -9.99 -10.13
N TRP A 92 -4.65 -9.64 -9.03
CA TRP A 92 -4.18 -8.64 -8.07
C TRP A 92 -2.83 -8.99 -7.41
N ASP A 93 -2.45 -10.28 -7.35
CA ASP A 93 -1.15 -10.75 -6.85
C ASP A 93 -0.02 -10.68 -7.90
N GLN A 94 -0.30 -10.29 -9.14
CA GLN A 94 0.65 -10.26 -10.25
C GLN A 94 1.08 -8.85 -10.66
N VAL A 95 0.38 -7.81 -10.22
CA VAL A 95 0.50 -6.47 -10.81
C VAL A 95 1.55 -5.59 -10.17
N HIS A 96 1.96 -5.88 -8.93
CA HIS A 96 2.85 -5.02 -8.15
C HIS A 96 4.20 -4.78 -8.84
N GLU A 97 4.90 -5.83 -9.27
CA GLU A 97 6.21 -5.70 -9.92
C GLU A 97 6.12 -4.94 -11.25
N MET A 98 5.07 -5.18 -12.04
CA MET A 98 4.84 -4.45 -13.29
C MET A 98 4.54 -2.97 -13.03
N ALA A 99 3.74 -2.66 -12.02
CA ALA A 99 3.44 -1.28 -11.63
C ALA A 99 4.68 -0.54 -11.14
N GLU A 100 5.60 -1.21 -10.42
CA GLU A 100 6.89 -0.64 -10.01
C GLU A 100 7.76 -0.24 -11.21
N GLU A 101 7.76 -1.01 -12.30
CA GLU A 101 8.46 -0.63 -13.53
C GLU A 101 7.78 0.56 -14.23
N MET A 102 6.45 0.59 -14.26
CA MET A 102 5.65 1.58 -14.98
C MET A 102 5.48 2.91 -14.23
N GLU A 103 5.60 2.95 -12.91
CA GLU A 103 5.41 4.15 -12.09
C GLU A 103 6.41 5.28 -12.41
N HIS A 104 7.54 4.94 -13.01
CA HIS A 104 8.61 5.87 -13.36
C HIS A 104 8.41 6.57 -14.71
N ILE A 105 7.33 6.31 -15.43
CA ILE A 105 7.00 7.04 -16.66
C ILE A 105 6.84 8.53 -16.35
N SER A 106 7.62 9.36 -17.04
CA SER A 106 7.71 10.80 -16.75
C SER A 106 6.52 11.63 -17.25
N SER A 107 5.71 11.11 -18.19
CA SER A 107 4.58 11.85 -18.77
C SER A 107 3.39 11.93 -17.82
N ASN A 108 3.23 13.07 -17.15
CA ASN A 108 2.02 13.31 -16.34
C ASN A 108 0.75 13.34 -17.20
N GLU A 109 0.84 13.84 -18.45
CA GLU A 109 -0.30 13.83 -19.37
C GLU A 109 -0.80 12.42 -19.65
N LEU A 110 0.09 11.43 -19.81
CA LEU A 110 -0.29 10.03 -19.97
C LEU A 110 -1.06 9.52 -18.72
N ILE A 111 -0.55 9.84 -17.55
CA ILE A 111 -1.18 9.43 -16.28
C ILE A 111 -2.55 10.07 -16.09
N ASP A 112 -2.72 11.34 -16.42
CA ASP A 112 -4.01 12.02 -16.33
C ASP A 112 -5.03 11.47 -17.34
N ARG A 113 -4.58 11.09 -18.54
CA ARG A 113 -5.40 10.40 -19.54
C ARG A 113 -5.78 8.99 -19.10
N LEU A 114 -4.86 8.27 -18.47
CA LEU A 114 -5.09 6.94 -17.91
C LEU A 114 -6.12 7.00 -16.79
N ASP A 115 -5.97 7.92 -15.84
CA ASP A 115 -6.91 8.16 -14.75
C ASP A 115 -8.33 8.45 -15.28
N LYS A 116 -8.43 9.37 -16.26
CA LYS A 116 -9.69 9.68 -16.94
C LYS A 116 -10.27 8.47 -17.69
N PHE A 117 -9.44 7.69 -18.37
CA PHE A 117 -9.88 6.48 -19.09
C PHE A 117 -10.52 5.43 -18.17
N MET A 118 -10.04 5.38 -16.92
CA MET A 118 -10.54 4.47 -15.89
C MET A 118 -11.68 5.08 -15.03
N ASP A 119 -12.21 6.26 -15.42
CA ASP A 119 -13.27 6.96 -14.70
C ASP A 119 -12.91 7.36 -13.26
N TYR A 120 -11.64 7.79 -13.06
CA TYR A 120 -11.12 8.32 -11.80
C TYR A 120 -11.30 7.35 -10.61
N PRO A 121 -10.67 6.17 -10.63
CA PRO A 121 -10.78 5.19 -9.58
C PRO A 121 -10.27 5.78 -8.25
N LYS A 122 -10.95 5.43 -7.16
CA LYS A 122 -10.62 5.94 -5.82
C LYS A 122 -9.65 5.04 -5.06
N TYR A 123 -9.66 3.76 -5.40
CA TYR A 123 -8.87 2.73 -4.76
C TYR A 123 -8.22 1.84 -5.82
N ASP A 124 -7.04 1.35 -5.52
CA ASP A 124 -6.37 0.33 -6.31
C ASP A 124 -6.96 -1.08 -6.05
N PRO A 125 -6.48 -2.14 -6.73
CA PRO A 125 -6.99 -3.50 -6.53
C PRO A 125 -6.76 -4.08 -5.13
N HIS A 126 -5.90 -3.47 -4.32
CA HIS A 126 -5.59 -3.88 -2.95
C HIS A 126 -6.40 -3.10 -1.90
N GLY A 127 -7.17 -2.09 -2.35
CA GLY A 127 -7.97 -1.21 -1.51
C GLY A 127 -7.23 0.03 -0.99
N ASP A 128 -6.06 0.31 -1.50
CA ASP A 128 -5.31 1.52 -1.14
C ASP A 128 -5.86 2.75 -1.88
N PRO A 129 -6.02 3.90 -1.21
CA PRO A 129 -6.58 5.10 -1.82
C PRO A 129 -5.65 5.68 -2.88
N ILE A 130 -6.12 5.88 -4.10
CA ILE A 130 -5.37 6.52 -5.17
C ILE A 130 -5.33 8.04 -4.93
N PRO A 131 -4.14 8.67 -4.81
CA PRO A 131 -4.02 10.12 -4.72
C PRO A 131 -4.63 10.80 -5.95
N ASP A 132 -5.33 11.90 -5.77
CA ASP A 132 -5.82 12.70 -6.90
C ASP A 132 -4.68 13.45 -7.63
N ALA A 133 -5.01 14.14 -8.72
CA ALA A 133 -4.03 14.92 -9.49
C ALA A 133 -3.37 16.06 -8.69
N GLY A 134 -3.99 16.50 -7.60
CA GLY A 134 -3.43 17.47 -6.65
C GLY A 134 -2.54 16.84 -5.57
N GLY A 135 -2.44 15.52 -5.53
CA GLY A 135 -1.71 14.78 -4.50
C GLY A 135 -2.48 14.60 -3.19
N ILE A 136 -3.79 14.83 -3.19
CA ILE A 136 -4.60 14.64 -2.00
C ILE A 136 -4.98 13.17 -1.88
N VAL A 137 -4.61 12.55 -0.76
CA VAL A 137 -5.02 11.21 -0.38
C VAL A 137 -6.24 11.31 0.51
N LYS A 138 -7.38 10.81 0.06
CA LYS A 138 -8.58 10.78 0.90
C LYS A 138 -8.44 9.69 1.95
N PRO A 139 -8.62 10.00 3.25
CA PRO A 139 -8.63 8.98 4.27
C PRO A 139 -9.80 8.00 4.04
N TYR A 140 -9.56 6.74 4.32
CA TYR A 140 -10.59 5.71 4.31
C TYR A 140 -10.86 5.22 5.74
N ASP A 141 -12.10 4.87 6.04
CA ASP A 141 -12.49 4.34 7.35
C ASP A 141 -12.64 2.80 7.29
N PHE A 142 -11.58 2.12 6.81
CA PHE A 142 -11.53 0.67 6.80
C PHE A 142 -10.84 0.19 8.08
N LYS A 143 -11.41 -0.83 8.72
CA LYS A 143 -10.89 -1.38 9.96
C LYS A 143 -10.43 -2.82 9.77
N PRO A 144 -9.34 -3.23 10.45
CA PRO A 144 -8.93 -4.63 10.42
C PRO A 144 -10.04 -5.53 10.97
N VAL A 145 -10.26 -6.67 10.32
CA VAL A 145 -11.22 -7.68 10.80
C VAL A 145 -10.98 -8.05 12.26
N SER A 146 -9.74 -8.03 12.69
CA SER A 146 -9.34 -8.35 14.07
C SER A 146 -9.93 -7.40 15.14
N THR A 147 -10.51 -6.28 14.76
CA THR A 147 -11.15 -5.33 15.69
C THR A 147 -12.64 -5.59 15.88
N PHE A 148 -13.22 -6.51 15.10
CA PHE A 148 -14.65 -6.81 15.13
C PHE A 148 -14.99 -7.92 16.10
N MET A 149 -16.18 -7.82 16.69
CA MET A 149 -16.73 -8.79 17.63
C MET A 149 -17.65 -9.79 16.93
N PRO A 150 -17.91 -10.98 17.54
CA PRO A 150 -18.91 -11.89 17.03
C PRO A 150 -20.27 -11.20 16.83
N GLY A 151 -20.85 -11.38 15.65
CA GLY A 151 -22.10 -10.75 15.23
C GLY A 151 -21.89 -9.55 14.30
N GLU A 152 -20.73 -8.92 14.33
CA GLU A 152 -20.35 -7.80 13.44
C GLU A 152 -19.77 -8.30 12.12
N GLY A 153 -19.69 -7.43 11.14
CA GLY A 153 -19.10 -7.72 9.84
C GLY A 153 -19.19 -6.54 8.90
N GLY A 154 -18.89 -6.76 7.65
CA GLY A 154 -18.89 -5.73 6.61
C GLY A 154 -18.42 -6.27 5.27
N THR A 155 -18.05 -5.38 4.39
CA THR A 155 -17.52 -5.71 3.07
C THR A 155 -15.99 -5.62 3.09
N ILE A 156 -15.31 -6.64 2.54
CA ILE A 156 -13.86 -6.60 2.35
C ILE A 156 -13.54 -5.48 1.36
N CYS A 157 -12.74 -4.51 1.78
CA CYS A 157 -12.40 -3.32 1.01
C CYS A 157 -10.91 -3.15 0.77
N GLY A 158 -10.05 -3.91 1.45
CA GLY A 158 -8.62 -3.80 1.25
C GLY A 158 -7.81 -4.77 2.09
N VAL A 159 -6.51 -4.71 1.90
CA VAL A 159 -5.50 -5.49 2.63
C VAL A 159 -4.34 -4.59 3.03
N ARG A 160 -3.61 -4.95 4.10
CA ARG A 160 -2.38 -4.26 4.53
C ARG A 160 -1.11 -4.94 4.04
N ASN A 161 -1.19 -6.23 3.79
CA ASN A 161 -0.05 -7.03 3.32
C ASN A 161 -0.25 -7.35 1.84
N HIS A 162 0.64 -6.88 0.98
CA HIS A 162 0.58 -7.04 -0.47
C HIS A 162 1.51 -8.15 -0.98
N SER A 163 2.05 -9.01 -0.09
CA SER A 163 2.88 -10.13 -0.54
C SER A 163 2.06 -11.12 -1.38
N ASN A 164 2.65 -11.60 -2.47
CA ASN A 164 2.00 -12.54 -3.38
C ASN A 164 1.45 -13.78 -2.64
N SER A 165 2.20 -14.29 -1.66
CA SER A 165 1.75 -15.44 -0.85
C SER A 165 0.50 -15.15 -0.02
N PHE A 166 0.37 -13.93 0.52
CA PHE A 166 -0.80 -13.51 1.28
C PHE A 166 -2.01 -13.32 0.37
N LEU A 167 -1.85 -12.62 -0.75
CA LEU A 167 -2.93 -12.41 -1.72
C LEU A 167 -3.46 -13.73 -2.29
N GLN A 168 -2.56 -14.65 -2.65
CA GLN A 168 -2.93 -16.00 -3.11
C GLN A 168 -3.64 -16.82 -2.02
N TYR A 169 -3.22 -16.67 -0.76
CA TYR A 169 -3.93 -17.28 0.37
C TYR A 169 -5.37 -16.76 0.47
N LEU A 170 -5.56 -15.44 0.39
CA LEU A 170 -6.89 -14.83 0.43
C LEU A 170 -7.77 -15.30 -0.72
N GLU A 171 -7.23 -15.37 -1.94
CA GLU A 171 -7.95 -15.86 -3.12
C GLU A 171 -8.42 -17.31 -2.92
N LYS A 172 -7.56 -18.21 -2.42
CA LYS A 172 -7.90 -19.61 -2.12
C LYS A 172 -9.00 -19.72 -1.06
N GLN A 173 -9.09 -18.77 -0.13
CA GLN A 173 -10.13 -18.72 0.89
C GLN A 173 -11.37 -17.95 0.45
N SER A 174 -11.42 -17.44 -0.80
CA SER A 174 -12.48 -16.56 -1.32
C SER A 174 -12.64 -15.24 -0.55
N LEU A 175 -11.58 -14.79 0.14
CA LEU A 175 -11.52 -13.54 0.90
C LEU A 175 -11.06 -12.39 0.00
N ILE A 176 -11.83 -12.08 -1.03
CA ILE A 176 -11.51 -11.07 -2.03
C ILE A 176 -12.31 -9.78 -1.81
N ILE A 177 -11.82 -8.66 -2.33
CA ILE A 177 -12.49 -7.35 -2.25
C ILE A 177 -13.91 -7.44 -2.81
N GLY A 178 -14.84 -6.73 -2.17
CA GLY A 178 -16.26 -6.74 -2.50
C GLY A 178 -17.08 -7.84 -1.80
N LYS A 179 -16.46 -8.86 -1.21
CA LYS A 179 -17.16 -9.90 -0.48
C LYS A 179 -17.62 -9.44 0.89
N LYS A 180 -18.87 -9.81 1.25
CA LYS A 180 -19.41 -9.58 2.58
C LYS A 180 -19.00 -10.70 3.53
N ILE A 181 -18.50 -10.33 4.70
CA ILE A 181 -18.14 -11.26 5.76
C ILE A 181 -18.84 -10.89 7.06
N LYS A 182 -19.01 -11.90 7.91
CA LYS A 182 -19.50 -11.74 9.29
C LYS A 182 -18.61 -12.51 10.23
N VAL A 183 -18.18 -11.89 11.31
CA VAL A 183 -17.47 -12.56 12.40
C VAL A 183 -18.48 -13.39 13.18
N THR A 184 -18.25 -14.70 13.31
CA THR A 184 -19.14 -15.61 14.06
C THR A 184 -18.52 -16.14 15.35
N GLY A 185 -17.21 -15.97 15.52
CA GLY A 185 -16.50 -16.37 16.73
C GLY A 185 -15.07 -15.90 16.75
N VAL A 186 -14.52 -15.84 17.96
CA VAL A 186 -13.09 -15.58 18.23
C VAL A 186 -12.60 -16.67 19.17
N ILE A 187 -11.50 -17.33 18.85
CA ILE A 187 -10.91 -18.37 19.68
C ILE A 187 -10.00 -17.69 20.71
N GLU A 188 -10.25 -17.92 22.00
CA GLU A 188 -9.53 -17.23 23.08
C GLU A 188 -8.04 -17.54 23.10
N PHE A 189 -7.66 -18.78 22.79
CA PHE A 189 -6.28 -19.26 22.91
C PHE A 189 -5.30 -18.52 22.01
N ASP A 190 -5.61 -18.40 20.71
CA ASP A 190 -4.70 -17.84 19.70
C ASP A 190 -5.26 -16.60 19.00
N ARG A 191 -6.44 -16.15 19.43
CA ARG A 191 -7.15 -15.02 18.83
C ARG A 191 -7.49 -15.20 17.35
N SER A 192 -7.47 -16.44 16.84
CA SER A 192 -7.98 -16.73 15.51
C SER A 192 -9.49 -16.44 15.44
N MET A 193 -9.97 -16.13 14.26
CA MET A 193 -11.34 -15.68 14.05
C MET A 193 -12.10 -16.63 13.13
N VAL A 194 -13.36 -16.87 13.41
CA VAL A 194 -14.25 -17.63 12.56
C VAL A 194 -15.13 -16.65 11.79
N LEU A 195 -14.98 -16.64 10.48
CA LEU A 195 -15.75 -15.80 9.58
C LEU A 195 -16.79 -16.62 8.83
N GLN A 196 -17.93 -16.01 8.57
CA GLN A 196 -18.92 -16.51 7.63
C GLN A 196 -18.83 -15.69 6.34
N ILE A 197 -18.66 -16.39 5.21
CA ILE A 197 -18.61 -15.82 3.85
C ILE A 197 -19.35 -16.76 2.91
N ASP A 198 -20.25 -16.24 2.08
CA ASP A 198 -21.06 -17.01 1.12
C ASP A 198 -21.71 -18.27 1.74
N GLY A 199 -22.20 -18.15 2.99
CA GLY A 199 -22.84 -19.24 3.74
C GLY A 199 -21.86 -20.25 4.39
N LYS A 200 -20.57 -20.18 4.09
CA LYS A 200 -19.54 -21.09 4.66
C LYS A 200 -18.86 -20.45 5.86
N LYS A 201 -18.41 -21.27 6.80
CA LYS A 201 -17.55 -20.82 7.90
C LYS A 201 -16.10 -21.17 7.59
N ILE A 202 -15.22 -20.20 7.76
CA ILE A 202 -13.76 -20.35 7.63
C ILE A 202 -13.08 -19.81 8.88
N GLN A 203 -12.00 -20.43 9.27
CA GLN A 203 -11.16 -19.95 10.36
C GLN A 203 -9.91 -19.28 9.75
N ILE A 204 -9.60 -18.08 10.24
CA ILE A 204 -8.40 -17.33 9.86
C ILE A 204 -7.54 -17.05 11.09
N SER A 205 -6.24 -16.97 10.91
CA SER A 205 -5.32 -16.60 11.98
C SER A 205 -5.51 -15.15 12.39
N ARG A 206 -5.01 -14.78 13.58
CA ARG A 206 -4.97 -13.38 14.03
C ARG A 206 -4.18 -12.50 13.08
N GLU A 207 -3.10 -13.01 12.51
CA GLU A 207 -2.28 -12.29 11.54
C GLU A 207 -3.07 -11.95 10.28
N VAL A 208 -3.79 -12.90 9.71
CA VAL A 208 -4.67 -12.67 8.57
C VAL A 208 -5.74 -11.63 8.92
N ALA A 209 -6.37 -11.75 10.09
CA ALA A 209 -7.40 -10.81 10.54
C ALA A 209 -6.88 -9.38 10.75
N ASN A 210 -5.60 -9.20 11.12
CA ASN A 210 -4.96 -7.88 11.24
C ASN A 210 -4.68 -7.24 9.88
N ASN A 211 -4.53 -8.04 8.83
CA ASN A 211 -4.18 -7.58 7.50
C ASN A 211 -5.35 -7.50 6.52
N LEU A 212 -6.53 -7.99 6.89
CA LEU A 212 -7.75 -7.91 6.08
C LEU A 212 -8.61 -6.73 6.56
N LEU A 213 -8.94 -5.81 5.66
CA LEU A 213 -9.66 -4.57 5.96
C LEU A 213 -11.11 -4.65 5.48
N ILE A 214 -12.03 -4.19 6.32
CA ILE A 214 -13.45 -4.13 5.99
C ILE A 214 -14.04 -2.74 6.27
N ALA A 215 -15.02 -2.37 5.44
CA ALA A 215 -15.95 -1.27 5.67
C ALA A 215 -17.25 -1.80 6.25
N VAL A 216 -17.84 -1.04 7.17
CA VAL A 216 -19.13 -1.34 7.82
C VAL A 216 -20.28 -0.72 7.02
#